data_735ed80f33d63eed1433b5d5fa3a6975
#
_entry.id   735ed80f33d63eed1433b5d5fa3a6975
#
_cell.length_a   1.000
_cell.length_b   1.000
_cell.length_c   1.000
_cell.angle_alpha   90.00
_cell.angle_beta   90.00
_cell.angle_gamma   90.00
#
_symmetry.space_group_name_H-M   'P 1'
#
loop_
_entity.id
_entity.type
_entity.pdbx_description
1 polymer ?
#
loop_
_entity_poly.entity_id
_entity_poly.type
_entity_poly.pdbx_seq_one_letter_code
_entity_poly.pdbx_strand_id
1 'polypeptide(L)'
;MPTNLKEYIENRNTRNLMGYPLRVLVTNDPPHCFVDEDELPSSPNRYKGSIVTMLKIFADQLNATFQATPFREFRRYSTAECVQMVSDDEIDVCGSIFIRTYTYATSQPVCLNRVAIMAPFGNPIEKFYYFFRPFDLYVWIGTGIIVVYIAVMGSLLHRWHFKEWNVGQYLLLAVQTLLNRELSLPQSSSGSKLMLLLLLFAIGLILSNLYVALLSMMLTTKLYQRPIENLADLKAANVNILLQTHNIRPNSVYGSSEELRERFLLVEESLHMQKRNGLDPSYAYVDSEDRMDFYLYQQKFLRRRRMKKLSNPVGYTWAVQVIKQNWVLEKHYNDHVQLLFETGLQNKLVDDVHELAVKAGFLHFFPTQTQTIEALRLEDIVMAAMVLGGGHALAGICFLVELFA
;
A
#
# COMPACT_ATOMS: atom_id res chain seq x y z
N MET A 1 -56.02 -7.77 26.95
CA MET A 1 -54.92 -7.53 25.97
C MET A 1 -54.00 -6.52 26.59
N PRO A 2 -52.70 -6.70 26.57
CA PRO A 2 -51.82 -5.69 27.10
C PRO A 2 -51.93 -4.43 26.27
N THR A 3 -52.16 -3.33 26.94
CA THR A 3 -52.38 -2.01 26.33
C THR A 3 -51.11 -1.40 25.73
N ASN A 4 -49.95 -2.03 26.02
CA ASN A 4 -48.66 -1.57 25.53
C ASN A 4 -47.80 -2.77 25.14
N LEU A 5 -47.64 -2.98 23.83
CA LEU A 5 -46.81 -4.07 23.27
C LEU A 5 -45.36 -4.00 23.75
N LYS A 6 -44.85 -2.80 23.97
CA LYS A 6 -43.52 -2.55 24.51
C LYS A 6 -43.34 -3.09 25.91
N GLU A 7 -44.28 -2.80 26.78
CA GLU A 7 -44.32 -3.29 28.17
C GLU A 7 -44.53 -4.83 28.24
N TYR A 8 -45.32 -5.37 27.31
CA TYR A 8 -45.53 -6.82 27.18
C TYR A 8 -44.25 -7.55 26.76
N ILE A 9 -43.46 -6.98 25.84
CA ILE A 9 -42.19 -7.56 25.39
C ILE A 9 -41.09 -7.36 26.45
N GLU A 10 -41.04 -6.23 27.12
CA GLU A 10 -40.07 -5.95 28.18
C GLU A 10 -40.32 -6.82 29.46
N ASN A 11 -41.56 -7.08 29.80
CA ASN A 11 -41.94 -7.84 31.01
C ASN A 11 -42.03 -9.35 30.82
N ARG A 12 -42.21 -9.80 29.59
CA ARG A 12 -42.19 -11.24 29.28
C ARG A 12 -40.90 -11.60 28.62
N ASN A 13 -39.89 -11.95 29.14
CA ASN A 13 -38.72 -12.64 28.62
C ASN A 13 -39.00 -13.39 27.26
N THR A 14 -39.64 -12.72 26.30
CA THR A 14 -40.10 -13.25 25.03
C THR A 14 -38.89 -13.41 24.10
N ARG A 15 -38.12 -14.47 24.40
CA ARG A 15 -37.01 -14.91 23.55
C ARG A 15 -37.47 -15.57 22.25
N ASN A 16 -38.77 -15.53 21.97
CA ASN A 16 -39.35 -16.23 20.81
C ASN A 16 -40.33 -15.31 20.10
N LEU A 17 -39.93 -14.84 18.92
CA LEU A 17 -40.72 -13.99 18.01
C LEU A 17 -41.60 -14.77 17.05
N MET A 18 -41.66 -16.13 17.17
CA MET A 18 -42.56 -16.99 16.40
C MET A 18 -42.45 -16.77 14.88
N GLY A 19 -41.25 -16.57 14.35
CA GLY A 19 -41.02 -16.36 12.93
C GLY A 19 -41.28 -14.95 12.42
N TYR A 20 -41.37 -13.94 13.33
CA TYR A 20 -41.51 -12.55 12.91
C TYR A 20 -40.43 -12.15 11.90
N PRO A 21 -40.78 -11.51 10.78
CA PRO A 21 -39.82 -11.11 9.77
C PRO A 21 -38.98 -9.90 10.24
N LEU A 22 -37.69 -10.11 10.37
CA LEU A 22 -36.72 -9.03 10.57
C LEU A 22 -36.35 -8.47 9.17
N ARG A 23 -36.85 -7.29 8.84
CA ARG A 23 -36.66 -6.66 7.51
C ARG A 23 -35.32 -5.92 7.48
N VAL A 24 -34.39 -6.42 6.72
CA VAL A 24 -33.02 -5.89 6.64
C VAL A 24 -32.73 -5.37 5.23
N LEU A 25 -32.27 -4.13 5.13
CA LEU A 25 -31.69 -3.62 3.89
C LEU A 25 -30.29 -4.18 3.71
N VAL A 26 -30.11 -4.99 2.69
CA VAL A 26 -28.81 -5.58 2.33
C VAL A 26 -28.18 -4.74 1.23
N THR A 27 -26.91 -4.36 1.38
CA THR A 27 -26.25 -3.39 0.51
C THR A 27 -24.91 -3.95 0.02
N ASN A 28 -24.39 -3.44 -1.10
CA ASN A 28 -23.05 -3.78 -1.55
C ASN A 28 -22.00 -2.96 -0.77
N ASP A 29 -21.69 -3.40 0.44
CA ASP A 29 -20.74 -2.73 1.33
C ASP A 29 -19.79 -3.74 2.03
N PRO A 30 -18.90 -4.42 1.28
CA PRO A 30 -17.94 -5.36 1.87
C PRO A 30 -16.96 -4.62 2.82
N PRO A 31 -16.57 -5.23 3.94
CA PRO A 31 -16.82 -6.61 4.41
C PRO A 31 -18.14 -6.82 5.13
N HIS A 32 -18.98 -5.79 5.30
CA HIS A 32 -20.18 -5.83 6.12
C HIS A 32 -21.31 -6.60 5.47
N CYS A 33 -21.48 -6.40 4.17
CA CYS A 33 -22.48 -7.07 3.37
C CYS A 33 -22.03 -7.20 1.90
N PHE A 34 -22.19 -8.37 1.33
CA PHE A 34 -21.99 -8.67 -0.09
C PHE A 34 -22.85 -9.87 -0.52
N VAL A 35 -22.98 -10.04 -1.82
CA VAL A 35 -23.75 -11.15 -2.40
C VAL A 35 -22.82 -12.28 -2.79
N ASP A 36 -23.24 -13.50 -2.52
CA ASP A 36 -22.71 -14.70 -3.10
C ASP A 36 -23.48 -14.99 -4.40
N GLU A 37 -22.82 -14.83 -5.54
CA GLU A 37 -23.44 -14.99 -6.85
C GLU A 37 -23.72 -16.45 -7.19
N ASP A 38 -23.03 -17.39 -6.53
CA ASP A 38 -23.25 -18.83 -6.70
C ASP A 38 -24.51 -19.33 -6.01
N GLU A 39 -25.06 -18.55 -5.07
CA GLU A 39 -26.29 -18.88 -4.35
C GLU A 39 -27.53 -18.44 -5.10
N LEU A 40 -28.59 -19.25 -4.98
CA LEU A 40 -29.89 -18.95 -5.59
C LEU A 40 -30.45 -17.61 -5.12
N PRO A 41 -31.12 -16.83 -5.99
CA PRO A 41 -31.71 -15.54 -5.62
C PRO A 41 -32.66 -15.59 -4.42
N SER A 42 -33.31 -16.70 -4.19
CA SER A 42 -34.26 -16.95 -3.09
C SER A 42 -33.59 -17.49 -1.83
N SER A 43 -32.29 -17.81 -1.86
CA SER A 43 -31.58 -18.39 -0.73
C SER A 43 -31.34 -17.34 0.37
N PRO A 44 -31.66 -17.61 1.63
CA PRO A 44 -31.30 -16.74 2.76
C PRO A 44 -29.79 -16.63 2.95
N ASN A 45 -29.03 -17.60 2.38
CA ASN A 45 -27.56 -17.63 2.47
C ASN A 45 -26.87 -16.82 1.37
N ARG A 46 -27.62 -16.27 0.42
CA ARG A 46 -27.09 -15.44 -0.65
C ARG A 46 -26.35 -14.20 -0.13
N TYR A 47 -26.83 -13.65 0.98
CA TYR A 47 -26.22 -12.46 1.58
C TYR A 47 -25.25 -12.86 2.68
N LYS A 48 -24.00 -12.42 2.54
CA LYS A 48 -22.88 -12.69 3.43
C LYS A 48 -22.23 -11.39 3.91
N GLY A 49 -21.43 -11.47 4.93
CA GLY A 49 -20.74 -10.32 5.52
C GLY A 49 -20.84 -10.31 7.04
N SER A 50 -19.98 -9.53 7.70
CA SER A 50 -19.91 -9.49 9.16
C SER A 50 -21.22 -9.02 9.80
N ILE A 51 -21.82 -7.97 9.25
CA ILE A 51 -23.08 -7.41 9.74
C ILE A 51 -24.27 -8.31 9.42
N VAL A 52 -24.30 -8.86 8.22
CA VAL A 52 -25.36 -9.82 7.84
C VAL A 52 -25.31 -11.04 8.76
N THR A 53 -24.14 -11.56 9.05
CA THR A 53 -23.99 -12.71 9.97
C THR A 53 -24.44 -12.34 11.40
N MET A 54 -24.08 -11.16 11.87
CA MET A 54 -24.54 -10.63 13.18
C MET A 54 -26.07 -10.56 13.24
N LEU A 55 -26.72 -10.01 12.20
CA LEU A 55 -28.17 -9.91 12.13
C LEU A 55 -28.87 -11.27 12.01
N LYS A 56 -28.27 -12.23 11.31
CA LYS A 56 -28.79 -13.62 11.26
C LYS A 56 -28.72 -14.27 12.63
N ILE A 57 -27.60 -14.14 13.34
CA ILE A 57 -27.45 -14.67 14.72
C ILE A 57 -28.51 -14.04 15.65
N PHE A 58 -28.76 -12.74 15.52
CA PHE A 58 -29.80 -12.06 16.27
C PHE A 58 -31.21 -12.59 15.96
N ALA A 59 -31.53 -12.79 14.68
CA ALA A 59 -32.78 -13.36 14.26
C ALA A 59 -32.97 -14.79 14.78
N ASP A 60 -31.95 -15.63 14.70
CA ASP A 60 -31.97 -17.01 15.17
C ASP A 60 -32.15 -17.09 16.69
N GLN A 61 -31.49 -16.23 17.45
CA GLN A 61 -31.62 -16.17 18.92
C GLN A 61 -33.05 -15.85 19.40
N LEU A 62 -33.78 -15.07 18.59
CA LEU A 62 -35.15 -14.67 18.88
C LEU A 62 -36.20 -15.52 18.12
N ASN A 63 -35.79 -16.57 17.40
CA ASN A 63 -36.67 -17.33 16.52
C ASN A 63 -37.46 -16.42 15.54
N ALA A 64 -36.76 -15.43 14.97
CA ALA A 64 -37.23 -14.52 13.93
C ALA A 64 -36.75 -15.01 12.56
N THR A 65 -37.40 -14.58 11.49
CA THR A 65 -36.98 -14.88 10.13
C THR A 65 -36.19 -13.70 9.56
N PHE A 66 -34.95 -13.94 9.11
CA PHE A 66 -34.18 -12.94 8.41
C PHE A 66 -34.78 -12.69 7.01
N GLN A 67 -35.27 -11.49 6.79
CA GLN A 67 -35.87 -11.09 5.52
C GLN A 67 -35.06 -9.97 4.89
N ALA A 68 -34.33 -10.31 3.83
CA ALA A 68 -33.68 -9.28 3.01
C ALA A 68 -34.73 -8.50 2.21
N THR A 69 -34.66 -7.20 2.25
CA THR A 69 -35.57 -6.36 1.46
C THR A 69 -35.27 -6.56 -0.03
N PRO A 70 -36.30 -6.79 -0.89
CA PRO A 70 -36.08 -6.95 -2.31
C PRO A 70 -35.50 -5.70 -2.91
N PHE A 71 -34.37 -5.85 -3.61
CA PHE A 71 -33.66 -4.76 -4.24
C PHE A 71 -34.31 -4.31 -5.54
N ARG A 72 -34.30 -3.02 -5.77
CA ARG A 72 -34.32 -2.49 -7.13
C ARG A 72 -32.93 -2.61 -7.77
N GLU A 73 -31.88 -2.34 -6.98
CA GLU A 73 -30.49 -2.45 -7.41
C GLU A 73 -29.60 -2.88 -6.23
N PHE A 74 -28.67 -3.81 -6.47
CA PHE A 74 -27.65 -4.17 -5.47
C PHE A 74 -26.50 -3.16 -5.57
N ARG A 75 -26.60 -2.08 -4.82
CA ARG A 75 -25.62 -1.00 -4.74
C ARG A 75 -25.36 -0.59 -3.31
N ARG A 76 -24.40 0.27 -3.13
CA ARG A 76 -24.21 0.94 -1.85
C ARG A 76 -25.28 2.01 -1.65
N TYR A 77 -25.86 2.03 -0.48
CA TYR A 77 -26.85 3.03 -0.09
C TYR A 77 -26.20 4.07 0.84
N SER A 78 -26.61 5.32 0.65
CA SER A 78 -26.18 6.40 1.54
C SER A 78 -26.92 6.34 2.88
N THR A 79 -26.36 7.00 3.90
CA THR A 79 -27.03 7.11 5.21
C THR A 79 -28.43 7.73 5.07
N ALA A 80 -28.59 8.73 4.22
CA ALA A 80 -29.88 9.41 4.02
C ALA A 80 -30.93 8.46 3.43
N GLU A 81 -30.58 7.64 2.46
CA GLU A 81 -31.47 6.64 1.89
C GLU A 81 -31.88 5.58 2.92
N CYS A 82 -30.92 5.07 3.72
CA CYS A 82 -31.24 4.14 4.81
C CYS A 82 -32.19 4.76 5.84
N VAL A 83 -31.96 6.01 6.23
CA VAL A 83 -32.84 6.74 7.17
C VAL A 83 -34.23 6.91 6.58
N GLN A 84 -34.34 7.23 5.31
CA GLN A 84 -35.63 7.38 4.65
C GLN A 84 -36.40 6.04 4.61
N MET A 85 -35.78 4.94 4.20
CA MET A 85 -36.42 3.61 4.14
C MET A 85 -36.87 3.12 5.51
N VAL A 86 -36.09 3.42 6.56
CA VAL A 86 -36.46 3.14 7.95
C VAL A 86 -37.66 4.00 8.38
N SER A 87 -37.69 5.28 7.99
CA SER A 87 -38.79 6.20 8.32
C SER A 87 -40.08 5.84 7.59
N ASP A 88 -39.97 5.35 6.37
CA ASP A 88 -41.08 4.90 5.53
C ASP A 88 -41.61 3.50 5.95
N ASP A 89 -41.05 2.92 7.00
CA ASP A 89 -41.38 1.58 7.54
C ASP A 89 -41.17 0.44 6.53
N GLU A 90 -40.25 0.62 5.58
CA GLU A 90 -39.89 -0.44 4.61
C GLU A 90 -38.94 -1.46 5.23
N ILE A 91 -38.03 -1.01 6.11
CA ILE A 91 -37.01 -1.83 6.78
C ILE A 91 -36.95 -1.53 8.28
N ASP A 92 -36.49 -2.49 9.05
CA ASP A 92 -36.30 -2.36 10.51
C ASP A 92 -34.86 -1.92 10.84
N VAL A 93 -33.87 -2.42 10.07
CA VAL A 93 -32.45 -2.13 10.28
C VAL A 93 -31.68 -2.13 8.96
N CYS A 94 -30.70 -1.26 8.86
CA CYS A 94 -29.79 -1.21 7.71
C CYS A 94 -28.61 -2.18 7.89
N GLY A 95 -28.35 -3.03 6.90
CA GLY A 95 -27.29 -4.03 6.90
C GLY A 95 -25.89 -3.48 6.62
N SER A 96 -25.69 -2.17 6.74
CA SER A 96 -24.40 -1.48 6.64
C SER A 96 -24.12 -0.68 7.91
N ILE A 97 -22.86 -0.24 8.06
CA ILE A 97 -22.46 0.62 9.18
C ILE A 97 -22.23 2.05 8.72
N PHE A 98 -22.54 2.99 9.61
CA PHE A 98 -22.43 4.41 9.37
C PHE A 98 -21.73 5.11 10.53
N ILE A 99 -21.26 6.32 10.29
CA ILE A 99 -20.70 7.17 11.36
C ILE A 99 -21.85 7.60 12.29
N ARG A 100 -21.64 7.44 13.60
CA ARG A 100 -22.63 7.83 14.61
C ARG A 100 -22.97 9.32 14.49
N THR A 101 -24.25 9.62 14.42
CA THR A 101 -24.80 10.98 14.51
C THR A 101 -25.99 10.99 15.46
N TYR A 102 -26.47 12.19 15.84
CA TYR A 102 -27.61 12.35 16.72
C TYR A 102 -28.89 12.76 15.96
N THR A 103 -28.84 12.74 14.63
CA THR A 103 -29.95 13.21 13.78
C THR A 103 -31.00 12.15 13.49
N TYR A 104 -30.68 10.88 13.72
CA TYR A 104 -31.57 9.73 13.49
C TYR A 104 -31.28 8.60 14.49
N ALA A 105 -32.23 7.66 14.60
CA ALA A 105 -32.09 6.52 15.51
C ALA A 105 -30.96 5.58 15.05
N THR A 106 -30.06 5.26 15.98
CA THR A 106 -28.90 4.39 15.73
C THR A 106 -28.78 3.33 16.79
N SER A 107 -28.22 2.18 16.43
CA SER A 107 -27.84 1.14 17.39
C SER A 107 -26.73 1.63 18.35
N GLN A 108 -26.45 0.82 19.37
CA GLN A 108 -25.16 0.90 20.07
C GLN A 108 -24.00 0.72 19.08
N PRO A 109 -22.80 1.24 19.40
CA PRO A 109 -21.64 1.09 18.53
C PRO A 109 -21.32 -0.38 18.25
N VAL A 110 -21.25 -0.72 16.98
CA VAL A 110 -20.85 -2.05 16.51
C VAL A 110 -19.35 -2.24 16.64
N CYS A 111 -18.59 -1.21 16.25
CA CYS A 111 -17.13 -1.21 16.36
C CYS A 111 -16.57 0.22 16.44
N LEU A 112 -15.33 0.33 16.90
CA LEU A 112 -14.54 1.54 16.76
C LEU A 112 -13.90 1.52 15.37
N ASN A 113 -14.44 2.32 14.45
CA ASN A 113 -13.94 2.42 13.12
C ASN A 113 -12.70 3.32 13.06
N ARG A 114 -11.58 2.77 12.64
CA ARG A 114 -10.34 3.51 12.41
C ARG A 114 -10.28 3.92 10.95
N VAL A 115 -10.10 5.20 10.73
CA VAL A 115 -9.86 5.73 9.38
C VAL A 115 -8.36 5.73 9.13
N ALA A 116 -7.94 5.02 8.12
CA ALA A 116 -6.53 4.87 7.77
C ALA A 116 -6.26 5.34 6.34
N ILE A 117 -4.99 5.45 5.99
CA ILE A 117 -4.54 5.68 4.62
C ILE A 117 -3.85 4.41 4.14
N MET A 118 -4.26 3.94 2.98
CA MET A 118 -3.60 2.89 2.24
C MET A 118 -2.75 3.51 1.13
N ALA A 119 -1.44 3.21 1.13
CA ALA A 119 -0.48 3.78 0.19
C ALA A 119 0.27 2.68 -0.57
N PRO A 120 0.85 3.01 -1.75
CA PRO A 120 1.69 2.08 -2.49
C PRO A 120 2.86 1.57 -1.66
N PHE A 121 3.18 0.29 -1.80
CA PHE A 121 4.30 -0.34 -1.08
C PHE A 121 5.68 0.06 -1.62
N GLY A 122 5.74 1.04 -2.47
CA GLY A 122 6.95 1.53 -3.14
C GLY A 122 6.99 1.14 -4.61
N ASN A 123 7.20 2.13 -5.45
CA ASN A 123 7.31 1.94 -6.88
C ASN A 123 8.66 1.30 -7.26
N PRO A 124 8.74 0.54 -8.37
CA PRO A 124 10.02 0.09 -8.89
C PRO A 124 10.89 1.30 -9.20
N ILE A 125 12.18 1.19 -8.86
CA ILE A 125 13.16 2.23 -9.18
C ILE A 125 13.50 2.09 -10.67
N GLU A 126 13.61 3.22 -11.36
CA GLU A 126 14.04 3.22 -12.74
C GLU A 126 15.43 2.60 -12.88
N LYS A 127 15.63 1.76 -13.88
CA LYS A 127 16.85 1.00 -14.11
C LYS A 127 18.10 1.88 -14.34
N PHE A 128 17.87 3.12 -14.80
CA PHE A 128 18.91 4.12 -14.93
C PHE A 128 19.71 4.35 -13.63
N TYR A 129 19.04 4.36 -12.48
CA TYR A 129 19.68 4.59 -11.19
C TYR A 129 20.48 3.39 -10.68
N TYR A 130 20.36 2.19 -11.30
CA TYR A 130 21.06 0.99 -10.85
C TYR A 130 22.58 1.11 -10.97
N PHE A 131 23.08 1.90 -11.92
CA PHE A 131 24.51 2.13 -12.10
C PHE A 131 25.15 2.99 -11.00
N PHE A 132 24.37 3.87 -10.36
CA PHE A 132 24.87 4.74 -9.31
C PHE A 132 24.65 4.18 -7.90
N ARG A 133 23.70 3.27 -7.75
CA ARG A 133 23.26 2.73 -6.46
C ARG A 133 24.10 1.62 -5.83
N PRO A 134 25.00 0.91 -6.55
CA PRO A 134 25.87 -0.09 -5.91
C PRO A 134 26.72 0.50 -4.80
N PHE A 135 27.12 1.76 -4.92
CA PHE A 135 27.87 2.48 -3.91
C PHE A 135 27.07 3.67 -3.37
N ASP A 136 27.23 3.90 -2.07
CA ASP A 136 26.72 5.12 -1.44
C ASP A 136 27.57 6.33 -1.87
N LEU A 137 27.02 7.54 -1.76
CA LEU A 137 27.69 8.78 -2.14
C LEU A 137 29.07 8.92 -1.50
N TYR A 138 29.23 8.51 -0.25
CA TYR A 138 30.51 8.56 0.46
C TYR A 138 31.57 7.66 -0.17
N VAL A 139 31.17 6.48 -0.67
CA VAL A 139 32.10 5.57 -1.36
C VAL A 139 32.51 6.13 -2.72
N TRP A 140 31.59 6.76 -3.45
CA TRP A 140 31.91 7.46 -4.70
C TRP A 140 32.89 8.61 -4.49
N ILE A 141 32.67 9.45 -3.48
CA ILE A 141 33.58 10.54 -3.10
C ILE A 141 34.94 9.96 -2.69
N GLY A 142 34.97 8.92 -1.85
CA GLY A 142 36.21 8.27 -1.44
C GLY A 142 36.97 7.69 -2.62
N THR A 143 36.31 7.06 -3.57
CA THR A 143 36.94 6.56 -4.80
C THR A 143 37.56 7.70 -5.63
N GLY A 144 36.84 8.83 -5.79
CA GLY A 144 37.33 10.03 -6.45
C GLY A 144 38.58 10.60 -5.77
N ILE A 145 38.58 10.69 -4.44
CA ILE A 145 39.74 11.15 -3.65
C ILE A 145 40.93 10.22 -3.86
N ILE A 146 40.76 8.90 -3.85
CA ILE A 146 41.80 7.93 -4.09
C ILE A 146 42.41 8.12 -5.49
N VAL A 147 41.61 8.30 -6.51
CA VAL A 147 42.06 8.54 -7.91
C VAL A 147 42.95 9.80 -7.98
N VAL A 148 42.47 10.90 -7.41
CA VAL A 148 43.21 12.18 -7.36
C VAL A 148 44.49 12.04 -6.55
N TYR A 149 44.45 11.34 -5.40
CA TYR A 149 45.63 11.09 -4.58
C TYR A 149 46.69 10.31 -5.34
N ILE A 150 46.31 9.22 -6.04
CA ILE A 150 47.25 8.43 -6.85
C ILE A 150 47.86 9.30 -7.96
N ALA A 151 47.05 10.09 -8.65
CA ALA A 151 47.51 10.97 -9.73
C ALA A 151 48.52 12.02 -9.23
N VAL A 152 48.22 12.68 -8.13
CA VAL A 152 49.09 13.73 -7.53
C VAL A 152 50.36 13.12 -6.97
N MET A 153 50.26 12.10 -6.11
CA MET A 153 51.42 11.49 -5.49
C MET A 153 52.34 10.81 -6.49
N GLY A 154 51.74 10.11 -7.49
CA GLY A 154 52.51 9.50 -8.59
C GLY A 154 53.27 10.55 -9.39
N SER A 155 52.60 11.66 -9.76
CA SER A 155 53.21 12.75 -10.50
C SER A 155 54.34 13.47 -9.68
N LEU A 156 54.15 13.63 -8.36
CA LEU A 156 55.12 14.25 -7.48
C LEU A 156 56.40 13.37 -7.35
N LEU A 157 56.20 12.07 -7.20
CA LEU A 157 57.32 11.09 -7.15
C LEU A 157 58.04 11.04 -8.51
N HIS A 158 57.32 11.14 -9.62
CA HIS A 158 57.93 11.19 -10.96
C HIS A 158 58.77 12.46 -11.14
N ARG A 159 58.24 13.60 -10.76
CA ARG A 159 58.94 14.89 -10.80
C ARG A 159 60.22 14.85 -9.99
N TRP A 160 60.22 14.22 -8.80
CA TRP A 160 61.44 14.12 -7.97
C TRP A 160 62.54 13.32 -8.66
N HIS A 161 62.18 12.30 -9.47
CA HIS A 161 63.18 11.46 -10.17
C HIS A 161 63.55 12.00 -11.57
N PHE A 162 62.59 12.53 -12.34
CA PHE A 162 62.79 12.86 -13.74
C PHE A 162 62.61 14.36 -14.06
N LYS A 163 62.32 15.20 -13.09
CA LYS A 163 62.06 16.66 -13.20
C LYS A 163 60.92 17.06 -14.16
N GLU A 164 60.10 16.15 -14.60
CA GLU A 164 58.98 16.36 -15.48
C GLU A 164 57.63 16.10 -14.77
N TRP A 165 56.58 16.84 -15.15
CA TRP A 165 55.22 16.62 -14.65
C TRP A 165 54.44 15.72 -15.59
N ASN A 166 53.94 14.56 -15.09
CA ASN A 166 53.16 13.61 -15.89
C ASN A 166 51.85 13.24 -15.19
N VAL A 167 51.04 14.26 -14.81
CA VAL A 167 49.78 14.05 -14.08
C VAL A 167 48.80 13.17 -14.89
N GLY A 168 48.73 13.37 -16.23
CA GLY A 168 47.84 12.59 -17.08
C GLY A 168 48.14 11.09 -17.10
N GLN A 169 49.43 10.72 -17.12
CA GLN A 169 49.81 9.29 -17.09
C GLN A 169 49.42 8.63 -15.76
N TYR A 170 49.62 9.32 -14.62
CA TYR A 170 49.25 8.79 -13.31
C TYR A 170 47.75 8.79 -13.07
N LEU A 171 46.99 9.71 -13.69
CA LEU A 171 45.54 9.66 -13.68
C LEU A 171 45.03 8.45 -14.46
N LEU A 172 45.58 8.21 -15.66
CA LEU A 172 45.26 7.01 -16.45
C LEU A 172 45.62 5.73 -15.70
N LEU A 173 46.77 5.70 -15.03
CA LEU A 173 47.20 4.57 -14.17
C LEU A 173 46.18 4.31 -13.05
N ALA A 174 45.72 5.35 -12.38
CA ALA A 174 44.71 5.23 -11.34
C ALA A 174 43.41 4.64 -11.85
N VAL A 175 42.93 5.12 -13.02
CA VAL A 175 41.72 4.58 -13.67
C VAL A 175 41.93 3.14 -14.13
N GLN A 176 43.11 2.79 -14.71
CA GLN A 176 43.45 1.42 -15.10
C GLN A 176 43.45 0.46 -13.90
N THR A 177 43.95 0.92 -12.76
CA THR A 177 43.94 0.15 -11.50
C THR A 177 42.51 -0.15 -11.04
N LEU A 178 41.62 0.84 -11.09
CA LEU A 178 40.19 0.64 -10.77
C LEU A 178 39.48 -0.32 -11.75
N LEU A 179 39.90 -0.31 -13.01
CA LEU A 179 39.32 -1.20 -14.04
C LEU A 179 39.98 -2.59 -14.09
N ASN A 180 40.84 -2.93 -13.13
CA ASN A 180 41.61 -4.20 -13.08
C ASN A 180 42.42 -4.49 -14.37
N ARG A 181 42.91 -3.45 -15.05
CA ARG A 181 43.79 -3.61 -16.19
C ARG A 181 45.19 -3.96 -15.75
N GLU A 182 45.91 -4.71 -16.56
CA GLU A 182 47.31 -5.05 -16.33
C GLU A 182 48.14 -3.79 -16.15
N LEU A 183 48.86 -3.74 -15.02
CA LEU A 183 49.79 -2.66 -14.71
C LEU A 183 51.15 -3.05 -15.30
N SER A 184 51.67 -2.26 -16.25
CA SER A 184 53.02 -2.40 -16.68
C SER A 184 54.00 -2.01 -15.55
N LEU A 185 54.59 -3.00 -14.92
CA LEU A 185 55.58 -2.78 -13.86
C LEU A 185 56.81 -2.09 -14.43
N PRO A 186 57.25 -0.95 -13.89
CA PRO A 186 58.51 -0.35 -14.30
C PRO A 186 59.67 -1.27 -13.91
N GLN A 187 60.56 -1.54 -14.85
CA GLN A 187 61.65 -2.51 -14.76
C GLN A 187 62.67 -2.23 -13.65
N SER A 188 62.61 -1.07 -13.01
CA SER A 188 63.44 -0.67 -11.86
C SER A 188 62.56 -0.07 -10.76
N SER A 189 62.00 -0.89 -9.90
CA SER A 189 61.18 -0.41 -8.78
C SER A 189 61.85 -0.71 -7.42
N SER A 190 61.95 0.32 -6.60
CA SER A 190 62.26 0.20 -5.17
C SER A 190 61.16 -0.64 -4.49
N GLY A 191 61.53 -1.51 -3.52
CA GLY A 191 60.56 -2.36 -2.83
C GLY A 191 59.35 -1.61 -2.26
N SER A 192 59.53 -0.36 -1.81
CA SER A 192 58.43 0.51 -1.33
C SER A 192 57.43 0.88 -2.42
N LYS A 193 57.93 1.11 -3.66
CA LYS A 193 57.04 1.41 -4.81
C LYS A 193 56.25 0.18 -5.21
N LEU A 194 56.84 -0.99 -5.19
CA LEU A 194 56.17 -2.27 -5.47
C LEU A 194 55.08 -2.54 -4.43
N MET A 195 55.37 -2.35 -3.14
CA MET A 195 54.40 -2.53 -2.06
C MET A 195 53.21 -1.57 -2.20
N LEU A 196 53.46 -0.29 -2.52
CA LEU A 196 52.40 0.69 -2.76
C LEU A 196 51.51 0.27 -3.96
N LEU A 197 52.14 -0.18 -5.03
CA LEU A 197 51.44 -0.60 -6.26
C LEU A 197 50.60 -1.85 -6.00
N LEU A 198 51.08 -2.81 -5.24
CA LEU A 198 50.32 -4.00 -4.82
C LEU A 198 49.11 -3.63 -3.93
N LEU A 199 49.29 -2.67 -3.00
CA LEU A 199 48.20 -2.19 -2.15
C LEU A 199 47.13 -1.50 -2.98
N LEU A 200 47.52 -0.65 -3.92
CA LEU A 200 46.59 0.02 -4.82
C LEU A 200 45.83 -0.95 -5.73
N PHE A 201 46.56 -1.95 -6.24
CA PHE A 201 45.94 -3.02 -7.04
C PHE A 201 44.94 -3.83 -6.21
N ALA A 202 45.25 -4.18 -4.97
CA ALA A 202 44.36 -4.89 -4.07
C ALA A 202 43.07 -4.07 -3.79
N ILE A 203 43.21 -2.76 -3.54
CA ILE A 203 42.07 -1.86 -3.32
C ILE A 203 41.20 -1.79 -4.59
N GLY A 204 41.83 -1.60 -5.76
CA GLY A 204 41.12 -1.55 -7.05
C GLY A 204 40.37 -2.85 -7.32
N LEU A 205 40.99 -3.98 -7.09
CA LEU A 205 40.44 -5.31 -7.26
C LEU A 205 39.21 -5.53 -6.37
N ILE A 206 39.27 -5.16 -5.10
CA ILE A 206 38.17 -5.28 -4.15
C ILE A 206 37.01 -4.38 -4.59
N LEU A 207 37.29 -3.11 -4.89
CA LEU A 207 36.26 -2.13 -5.23
C LEU A 207 35.54 -2.50 -6.54
N SER A 208 36.29 -2.88 -7.56
CA SER A 208 35.74 -3.30 -8.86
C SER A 208 34.89 -4.55 -8.74
N ASN A 209 35.35 -5.59 -8.06
CA ASN A 209 34.58 -6.82 -7.88
C ASN A 209 33.32 -6.59 -7.04
N LEU A 210 33.42 -5.77 -5.99
CA LEU A 210 32.27 -5.41 -5.17
C LEU A 210 31.22 -4.65 -6.00
N TYR A 211 31.66 -3.69 -6.82
CA TYR A 211 30.77 -2.96 -7.73
C TYR A 211 30.05 -3.91 -8.69
N VAL A 212 30.80 -4.78 -9.39
CA VAL A 212 30.23 -5.73 -10.35
C VAL A 212 29.25 -6.70 -9.66
N ALA A 213 29.61 -7.21 -8.49
CA ALA A 213 28.74 -8.10 -7.73
C ALA A 213 27.41 -7.42 -7.31
N LEU A 214 27.49 -6.21 -6.77
CA LEU A 214 26.32 -5.43 -6.37
C LEU A 214 25.47 -5.03 -7.59
N LEU A 215 26.10 -4.60 -8.68
CA LEU A 215 25.39 -4.26 -9.92
C LEU A 215 24.68 -5.48 -10.51
N SER A 216 25.35 -6.64 -10.55
CA SER A 216 24.74 -7.90 -11.02
C SER A 216 23.55 -8.31 -10.16
N MET A 217 23.66 -8.18 -8.84
CA MET A 217 22.53 -8.41 -7.94
C MET A 217 21.37 -7.46 -8.23
N MET A 218 21.63 -6.18 -8.46
CA MET A 218 20.60 -5.18 -8.75
C MET A 218 19.94 -5.38 -10.11
N LEU A 219 20.68 -5.83 -11.13
CA LEU A 219 20.14 -6.14 -12.45
C LEU A 219 19.27 -7.41 -12.44
N THR A 220 19.60 -8.37 -11.57
CA THR A 220 18.81 -9.61 -11.45
C THR A 220 17.57 -9.45 -10.56
N THR A 221 17.57 -8.48 -9.63
CA THR A 221 16.46 -8.23 -8.71
C THR A 221 15.89 -6.84 -8.93
N LYS A 222 14.57 -6.74 -9.13
CA LYS A 222 13.91 -5.43 -9.22
C LYS A 222 14.09 -4.68 -7.90
N LEU A 223 14.71 -3.53 -7.95
CA LEU A 223 14.82 -2.62 -6.82
C LEU A 223 13.57 -1.75 -6.73
N TYR A 224 13.18 -1.44 -5.51
CA TYR A 224 12.00 -0.66 -5.22
C TYR A 224 12.33 0.48 -4.25
N GLN A 225 11.54 1.52 -4.29
CA GLN A 225 11.61 2.60 -3.33
C GLN A 225 11.26 2.08 -1.92
N ARG A 226 11.66 2.82 -0.90
CA ARG A 226 11.26 2.52 0.47
C ARG A 226 9.73 2.57 0.58
N PRO A 227 9.11 1.64 1.35
CA PRO A 227 7.68 1.67 1.56
C PRO A 227 7.28 2.96 2.28
N ILE A 228 6.13 3.51 1.90
CA ILE A 228 5.54 4.67 2.56
C ILE A 228 4.97 4.19 3.90
N GLU A 229 5.52 4.64 5.02
CA GLU A 229 5.10 4.22 6.37
C GLU A 229 4.35 5.30 7.13
N ASN A 230 4.68 6.54 6.86
CA ASN A 230 4.16 7.70 7.56
C ASN A 230 3.61 8.75 6.58
N LEU A 231 2.88 9.71 7.12
CA LEU A 231 2.33 10.83 6.37
C LEU A 231 3.43 11.70 5.71
N ALA A 232 4.57 11.86 6.38
CA ALA A 232 5.71 12.57 5.84
C ALA A 232 6.30 11.87 4.61
N ASP A 233 6.39 10.53 4.65
CA ASP A 233 6.84 9.73 3.50
C ASP A 233 5.87 9.85 2.33
N LEU A 234 4.55 9.89 2.61
CA LEU A 234 3.51 10.05 1.59
C LEU A 234 3.64 11.41 0.88
N LYS A 235 3.92 12.47 1.63
CA LYS A 235 4.20 13.81 1.09
C LYS A 235 5.44 13.80 0.20
N ALA A 236 6.54 13.19 0.70
CA ALA A 236 7.81 13.11 -0.04
C ALA A 236 7.69 12.29 -1.32
N ALA A 237 6.87 11.24 -1.31
CA ALA A 237 6.63 10.39 -2.47
C ALA A 237 5.77 11.03 -3.57
N ASN A 238 5.19 12.21 -3.32
CA ASN A 238 4.34 12.94 -4.27
C ASN A 238 3.14 12.14 -4.80
N VAL A 239 2.58 11.24 -3.99
CA VAL A 239 1.45 10.39 -4.36
C VAL A 239 0.14 11.13 -4.08
N ASN A 240 -0.78 11.11 -5.04
CA ASN A 240 -2.10 11.67 -4.90
C ASN A 240 -3.03 10.71 -4.13
N ILE A 241 -3.93 11.28 -3.34
CA ILE A 241 -4.90 10.54 -2.53
C ILE A 241 -6.26 10.63 -3.19
N LEU A 242 -6.81 9.49 -3.58
CA LEU A 242 -8.17 9.42 -4.12
C LEU A 242 -9.18 9.49 -2.98
N LEU A 243 -10.12 10.41 -3.11
CA LEU A 243 -11.21 10.60 -2.16
C LEU A 243 -12.55 10.67 -2.90
N GLN A 244 -13.58 10.08 -2.31
CA GLN A 244 -14.94 10.17 -2.84
C GLN A 244 -15.52 11.57 -2.64
N THR A 245 -16.24 12.08 -3.63
CA THR A 245 -16.85 13.40 -3.62
C THR A 245 -17.78 13.63 -2.41
N HIS A 246 -18.44 12.58 -1.91
CA HIS A 246 -19.37 12.64 -0.78
C HIS A 246 -18.67 12.74 0.59
N ASN A 247 -17.39 12.46 0.68
CA ASN A 247 -16.66 12.38 1.95
C ASN A 247 -16.05 13.70 2.40
N ILE A 248 -16.15 14.75 1.58
CA ILE A 248 -15.69 16.09 1.96
C ILE A 248 -16.84 16.88 2.58
N ARG A 249 -17.17 16.55 3.80
CA ARG A 249 -17.89 17.50 4.66
C ARG A 249 -16.86 18.29 5.47
N PRO A 250 -17.09 19.59 5.74
CA PRO A 250 -16.16 20.44 6.50
C PRO A 250 -15.74 19.85 7.85
N ASN A 251 -16.61 19.02 8.42
CA ASN A 251 -16.41 18.34 9.72
C ASN A 251 -16.16 16.84 9.58
N SER A 252 -15.86 16.32 8.38
CA SER A 252 -15.53 14.92 8.24
C SER A 252 -14.12 14.66 8.76
N VAL A 253 -13.92 13.49 9.36
CA VAL A 253 -12.60 13.01 9.82
C VAL A 253 -11.54 13.11 8.72
N TYR A 254 -11.96 13.01 7.46
CA TYR A 254 -11.10 13.09 6.27
C TYR A 254 -10.63 14.52 5.96
N GLY A 255 -11.37 15.56 6.39
CA GLY A 255 -11.03 16.97 6.15
C GLY A 255 -10.14 17.61 7.21
N SER A 256 -9.86 16.90 8.30
CA SER A 256 -9.17 17.48 9.48
C SER A 256 -7.66 17.64 9.31
N SER A 257 -7.01 16.95 8.35
CA SER A 257 -5.60 17.18 8.09
C SER A 257 -5.41 18.16 6.92
N GLU A 258 -5.27 19.42 7.23
CA GLU A 258 -4.96 20.50 6.28
C GLU A 258 -3.75 20.19 5.41
N GLU A 259 -2.82 19.45 5.96
CA GLU A 259 -1.58 19.05 5.32
C GLU A 259 -1.76 18.14 4.10
N LEU A 260 -2.88 17.43 4.01
CA LEU A 260 -3.17 16.49 2.91
C LEU A 260 -4.10 17.09 1.85
N ARG A 261 -4.72 18.25 2.12
CA ARG A 261 -5.72 18.85 1.23
C ARG A 261 -5.25 19.07 -0.20
N GLU A 262 -4.01 19.46 -0.37
CA GLU A 262 -3.42 19.72 -1.69
C GLU A 262 -3.25 18.44 -2.54
N ARG A 263 -3.30 17.26 -1.91
CA ARG A 263 -3.11 15.96 -2.55
C ARG A 263 -4.39 15.20 -2.82
N PHE A 264 -5.52 15.72 -2.36
CA PHE A 264 -6.80 15.06 -2.57
C PHE A 264 -7.27 15.25 -4.01
N LEU A 265 -7.49 14.12 -4.68
CA LEU A 265 -8.20 14.07 -5.95
C LEU A 265 -9.61 13.54 -5.68
N LEU A 266 -10.58 14.39 -5.97
CA LEU A 266 -11.99 14.05 -5.87
C LEU A 266 -12.40 13.28 -7.10
N VAL A 267 -12.94 12.09 -6.87
CA VAL A 267 -13.42 11.22 -7.94
C VAL A 267 -14.80 10.68 -7.62
N GLU A 268 -15.48 10.24 -8.65
CA GLU A 268 -16.74 9.54 -8.53
C GLU A 268 -16.59 8.23 -7.75
N GLU A 269 -17.64 7.85 -7.02
CA GLU A 269 -17.62 6.67 -6.14
C GLU A 269 -17.29 5.38 -6.90
N SER A 270 -17.84 5.21 -8.09
CA SER A 270 -17.59 4.05 -8.96
C SER A 270 -16.11 3.88 -9.30
N LEU A 271 -15.48 4.96 -9.73
CA LEU A 271 -14.06 4.97 -10.08
C LEU A 271 -13.16 4.76 -8.85
N HIS A 272 -13.51 5.40 -7.72
CA HIS A 272 -12.79 5.20 -6.47
C HIS A 272 -12.82 3.74 -6.04
N MET A 273 -14.01 3.12 -6.04
CA MET A 273 -14.16 1.71 -5.68
C MET A 273 -13.38 0.80 -6.62
N GLN A 274 -13.49 0.99 -7.93
CA GLN A 274 -12.78 0.18 -8.92
C GLN A 274 -11.26 0.22 -8.68
N LYS A 275 -10.69 1.41 -8.50
CA LYS A 275 -9.26 1.59 -8.29
C LYS A 275 -8.79 1.02 -6.95
N ARG A 276 -9.53 1.29 -5.87
CA ARG A 276 -9.23 0.78 -4.53
C ARG A 276 -9.33 -0.73 -4.46
N ASN A 277 -10.40 -1.32 -4.99
CA ASN A 277 -10.64 -2.76 -4.95
C ASN A 277 -9.60 -3.53 -5.78
N GLY A 278 -9.10 -2.93 -6.86
CA GLY A 278 -8.01 -3.48 -7.67
C GLY A 278 -6.62 -3.25 -7.07
N LEU A 279 -6.50 -2.58 -5.91
CA LEU A 279 -5.23 -2.18 -5.29
C LEU A 279 -4.28 -1.50 -6.29
N ASP A 280 -4.79 -0.48 -7.01
CA ASP A 280 -4.01 0.28 -7.99
C ASP A 280 -2.92 1.10 -7.26
N PRO A 281 -1.62 0.81 -7.47
CA PRO A 281 -0.53 1.46 -6.76
C PRO A 281 -0.24 2.89 -7.24
N SER A 282 -0.98 3.41 -8.21
CA SER A 282 -0.81 4.78 -8.71
C SER A 282 -1.31 5.83 -7.73
N TYR A 283 -2.14 5.44 -6.77
CA TYR A 283 -2.80 6.35 -5.83
C TYR A 283 -2.73 5.82 -4.40
N ALA A 284 -2.90 6.72 -3.46
CA ALA A 284 -3.24 6.37 -2.08
C ALA A 284 -4.76 6.50 -1.88
N TYR A 285 -5.30 5.80 -0.90
CA TYR A 285 -6.74 5.77 -0.61
C TYR A 285 -6.98 6.00 0.87
N VAL A 286 -8.04 6.75 1.19
CA VAL A 286 -8.51 6.93 2.57
C VAL A 286 -9.82 6.17 2.72
N ASP A 287 -9.88 5.27 3.69
CA ASP A 287 -11.12 4.53 4.01
C ASP A 287 -11.05 3.99 5.45
N SER A 288 -12.07 3.27 5.85
CA SER A 288 -12.08 2.53 7.10
C SER A 288 -11.09 1.36 7.05
N GLU A 289 -10.48 1.08 8.21
CA GLU A 289 -9.43 0.06 8.32
C GLU A 289 -9.94 -1.33 7.96
N ASP A 290 -11.14 -1.67 8.37
CA ASP A 290 -11.81 -2.95 8.08
C ASP A 290 -12.02 -3.18 6.57
N ARG A 291 -12.46 -2.15 5.83
CA ARG A 291 -12.58 -2.23 4.36
C ARG A 291 -11.22 -2.35 3.70
N MET A 292 -10.21 -1.62 4.20
CA MET A 292 -8.85 -1.75 3.67
C MET A 292 -8.29 -3.14 3.88
N ASP A 293 -8.43 -3.71 5.08
CA ASP A 293 -7.94 -5.05 5.41
C ASP A 293 -8.61 -6.11 4.53
N PHE A 294 -9.90 -5.94 4.27
CA PHE A 294 -10.64 -6.81 3.38
C PHE A 294 -10.03 -6.85 1.96
N TYR A 295 -9.74 -5.71 1.35
CA TYR A 295 -9.14 -5.69 0.02
C TYR A 295 -7.64 -6.02 0.03
N LEU A 296 -6.92 -5.65 1.08
CA LEU A 296 -5.51 -6.02 1.25
C LEU A 296 -5.31 -7.54 1.37
N TYR A 297 -6.34 -8.28 1.79
CA TYR A 297 -6.29 -9.73 1.86
C TYR A 297 -6.03 -10.41 0.51
N GLN A 298 -6.42 -9.78 -0.62
CA GLN A 298 -6.15 -10.26 -1.97
C GLN A 298 -4.65 -10.45 -2.27
N GLN A 299 -3.80 -9.71 -1.58
CA GLN A 299 -2.35 -9.77 -1.76
C GLN A 299 -1.64 -10.69 -0.76
N LYS A 300 -2.38 -11.54 -0.01
CA LYS A 300 -1.84 -12.43 1.02
C LYS A 300 -0.71 -13.33 0.52
N PHE A 301 -0.82 -13.85 -0.69
CA PHE A 301 0.14 -14.75 -1.31
C PHE A 301 1.15 -14.07 -2.24
N LEU A 302 1.08 -12.75 -2.38
CA LEU A 302 2.09 -12.04 -3.13
C LEU A 302 3.39 -12.00 -2.33
N ARG A 303 4.50 -12.35 -2.96
CA ARG A 303 5.84 -12.18 -2.39
C ARG A 303 6.11 -10.72 -2.03
N ARG A 304 5.57 -9.79 -2.82
CA ARG A 304 5.62 -8.36 -2.56
C ARG A 304 4.21 -7.78 -2.59
N ARG A 305 3.86 -7.10 -1.53
CA ARG A 305 2.60 -6.38 -1.42
C ARG A 305 2.56 -5.22 -2.41
N ARG A 306 1.38 -4.93 -2.96
CA ARG A 306 1.15 -3.76 -3.83
C ARG A 306 0.90 -2.51 -2.99
N MET A 307 0.12 -2.68 -1.94
CA MET A 307 -0.35 -1.60 -1.07
C MET A 307 -0.10 -1.96 0.39
N LYS A 308 0.03 -0.93 1.23
CA LYS A 308 0.21 -1.07 2.69
C LYS A 308 -0.60 0.02 3.39
N LYS A 309 -1.16 -0.29 4.54
CA LYS A 309 -1.72 0.73 5.43
C LYS A 309 -0.58 1.51 6.11
N LEU A 310 -0.76 2.82 6.29
CA LEU A 310 0.09 3.64 7.12
C LEU A 310 -0.06 3.21 8.60
N SER A 311 1.01 3.35 9.35
CA SER A 311 1.05 2.89 10.76
C SER A 311 0.11 3.69 11.67
N ASN A 312 -0.12 4.96 11.36
CA ASN A 312 -0.95 5.83 12.16
C ASN A 312 -2.30 6.08 11.47
N PRO A 313 -3.42 5.79 12.12
CA PRO A 313 -4.74 6.16 11.60
C PRO A 313 -4.92 7.68 11.57
N VAL A 314 -5.70 8.16 10.63
CA VAL A 314 -6.02 9.60 10.48
C VAL A 314 -7.08 10.03 11.49
N GLY A 315 -7.92 9.10 11.92
CA GLY A 315 -8.98 9.39 12.87
C GLY A 315 -9.72 8.15 13.33
N TYR A 316 -10.62 8.37 14.29
CA TYR A 316 -11.46 7.33 14.88
C TYR A 316 -12.91 7.80 14.86
N THR A 317 -13.82 6.89 14.55
CA THR A 317 -15.26 7.13 14.59
C THR A 317 -15.99 5.91 15.14
N TRP A 318 -17.10 6.14 15.84
CA TRP A 318 -17.97 5.05 16.22
C TRP A 318 -18.86 4.65 15.04
N ALA A 319 -18.78 3.39 14.67
CA ALA A 319 -19.63 2.81 13.64
C ALA A 319 -20.91 2.26 14.26
N VAL A 320 -22.03 2.65 13.72
CA VAL A 320 -23.38 2.30 14.19
C VAL A 320 -24.23 1.87 13.00
N GLN A 321 -25.35 1.19 13.28
CA GLN A 321 -26.36 0.91 12.27
C GLN A 321 -27.55 1.86 12.42
N VAL A 322 -28.18 2.19 11.30
CA VAL A 322 -29.46 2.91 11.28
C VAL A 322 -30.56 1.90 11.62
N ILE A 323 -31.33 2.20 12.63
CA ILE A 323 -32.44 1.36 13.11
C ILE A 323 -33.74 2.16 13.14
N LYS A 324 -34.89 1.47 13.13
CA LYS A 324 -36.19 2.09 13.21
C LYS A 324 -36.35 2.84 14.54
N GLN A 325 -36.87 4.07 14.46
CA GLN A 325 -37.17 4.87 15.64
C GLN A 325 -38.27 4.21 16.47
N ASN A 326 -38.09 4.15 17.78
CA ASN A 326 -39.00 3.45 18.72
C ASN A 326 -39.24 1.98 18.33
N TRP A 327 -38.23 1.34 17.79
CA TRP A 327 -38.30 -0.07 17.44
C TRP A 327 -38.48 -0.93 18.69
N VAL A 328 -39.46 -1.81 18.66
CA VAL A 328 -39.79 -2.67 19.80
C VAL A 328 -38.62 -3.55 20.21
N LEU A 329 -37.78 -3.95 19.27
CA LEU A 329 -36.61 -4.80 19.49
C LEU A 329 -35.33 -4.00 19.78
N GLU A 330 -35.38 -2.67 19.81
CA GLU A 330 -34.21 -1.80 19.95
C GLU A 330 -33.34 -2.19 21.17
N LYS A 331 -33.96 -2.43 22.32
CA LYS A 331 -33.24 -2.82 23.56
C LYS A 331 -32.53 -4.16 23.38
N HIS A 332 -33.24 -5.18 22.92
CA HIS A 332 -32.65 -6.51 22.66
C HIS A 332 -31.55 -6.49 21.61
N TYR A 333 -31.74 -5.66 20.58
CA TYR A 333 -30.76 -5.48 19.55
C TYR A 333 -29.48 -4.79 20.09
N ASN A 334 -29.66 -3.73 20.87
CA ASN A 334 -28.55 -3.03 21.48
C ASN A 334 -27.78 -3.90 22.49
N ASP A 335 -28.47 -4.70 23.28
CA ASP A 335 -27.87 -5.68 24.21
C ASP A 335 -27.06 -6.74 23.40
N HIS A 336 -27.59 -7.20 22.28
CA HIS A 336 -26.90 -8.14 21.40
C HIS A 336 -25.64 -7.54 20.78
N VAL A 337 -25.72 -6.33 20.23
CA VAL A 337 -24.57 -5.61 19.65
C VAL A 337 -23.50 -5.37 20.71
N GLN A 338 -23.89 -4.95 21.90
CA GLN A 338 -22.98 -4.71 23.01
C GLN A 338 -22.27 -6.02 23.44
N LEU A 339 -23.03 -7.11 23.56
CA LEU A 339 -22.46 -8.43 23.90
C LEU A 339 -21.39 -8.88 22.89
N LEU A 340 -21.67 -8.74 21.57
CA LEU A 340 -20.72 -9.08 20.51
C LEU A 340 -19.46 -8.20 20.56
N PHE A 341 -19.64 -6.92 20.88
CA PHE A 341 -18.53 -5.98 21.03
C PHE A 341 -17.65 -6.33 22.24
N GLU A 342 -18.26 -6.53 23.42
CA GLU A 342 -17.55 -6.83 24.67
C GLU A 342 -16.84 -8.19 24.65
N THR A 343 -17.42 -9.18 23.98
CA THR A 343 -16.83 -10.52 23.86
C THR A 343 -15.78 -10.62 22.75
N GLY A 344 -15.64 -9.58 21.92
CA GLY A 344 -14.74 -9.60 20.76
C GLY A 344 -15.22 -10.49 19.59
N LEU A 345 -16.42 -11.05 19.68
CA LEU A 345 -17.00 -11.87 18.59
C LEU A 345 -17.18 -11.06 17.31
N GLN A 346 -17.44 -9.77 17.41
CA GLN A 346 -17.52 -8.89 16.25
C GLN A 346 -16.21 -8.88 15.43
N ASN A 347 -15.07 -8.84 16.09
CA ASN A 347 -13.76 -8.89 15.42
C ASN A 347 -13.57 -10.23 14.70
N LYS A 348 -13.98 -11.33 15.33
CA LYS A 348 -13.94 -12.65 14.72
C LYS A 348 -14.83 -12.72 13.47
N LEU A 349 -16.04 -12.16 13.53
CA LEU A 349 -16.91 -12.10 12.35
C LEU A 349 -16.29 -11.35 11.20
N VAL A 350 -15.53 -10.28 11.46
CA VAL A 350 -14.79 -9.52 10.44
C VAL A 350 -13.64 -10.34 9.88
N ASP A 351 -12.92 -11.09 10.69
CA ASP A 351 -11.82 -11.96 10.25
C ASP A 351 -12.34 -13.12 9.39
N ASP A 352 -13.41 -13.79 9.82
CA ASP A 352 -14.00 -14.93 9.12
C ASP A 352 -14.57 -14.52 7.74
N VAL A 353 -14.99 -13.29 7.58
CA VAL A 353 -15.54 -12.75 6.32
C VAL A 353 -14.53 -12.78 5.17
N HIS A 354 -13.25 -12.65 5.44
CA HIS A 354 -12.22 -12.69 4.39
C HIS A 354 -12.21 -14.05 3.67
N GLU A 355 -12.25 -15.14 4.43
CA GLU A 355 -12.30 -16.48 3.85
C GLU A 355 -13.64 -16.76 3.17
N LEU A 356 -14.71 -16.25 3.76
CA LEU A 356 -16.06 -16.39 3.23
C LEU A 356 -16.20 -15.68 1.87
N ALA A 357 -15.59 -14.49 1.72
CA ALA A 357 -15.59 -13.74 0.46
C ALA A 357 -14.77 -14.43 -0.63
N VAL A 358 -13.67 -15.11 -0.26
CA VAL A 358 -12.90 -15.91 -1.21
C VAL A 358 -13.69 -17.14 -1.67
N LYS A 359 -14.36 -17.83 -0.74
CA LYS A 359 -15.21 -19.00 -1.06
C LYS A 359 -16.42 -18.63 -1.93
N ALA A 360 -16.97 -17.44 -1.73
CA ALA A 360 -18.09 -16.91 -2.49
C ALA A 360 -17.68 -16.32 -3.87
N GLY A 361 -16.40 -16.43 -4.26
CA GLY A 361 -15.92 -15.87 -5.52
C GLY A 361 -15.91 -14.33 -5.57
N PHE A 362 -16.25 -13.66 -4.47
CA PHE A 362 -16.28 -12.20 -4.40
C PHE A 362 -14.85 -11.59 -4.33
N LEU A 363 -13.96 -12.25 -3.61
CA LEU A 363 -12.58 -11.82 -3.44
C LEU A 363 -11.63 -12.81 -4.11
N HIS A 364 -10.75 -12.32 -4.99
CA HIS A 364 -9.79 -13.15 -5.68
C HIS A 364 -8.37 -12.80 -5.27
N PHE A 365 -7.52 -13.81 -5.05
CA PHE A 365 -6.11 -13.57 -4.82
C PHE A 365 -5.42 -13.14 -6.11
N PHE A 366 -4.53 -12.17 -5.99
CA PHE A 366 -3.68 -11.83 -7.12
C PHE A 366 -2.76 -13.01 -7.47
N PRO A 367 -2.55 -13.27 -8.77
CA PRO A 367 -1.63 -14.32 -9.19
C PRO A 367 -0.24 -14.02 -8.65
N THR A 368 0.36 -15.03 -8.03
CA THR A 368 1.73 -14.94 -7.54
C THR A 368 2.65 -14.68 -8.73
N GLN A 369 3.34 -13.55 -8.72
CA GLN A 369 4.35 -13.28 -9.73
C GLN A 369 5.49 -14.29 -9.55
N THR A 370 5.52 -15.31 -10.37
CA THR A 370 6.73 -16.10 -10.58
C THR A 370 7.77 -15.12 -11.10
N GLN A 371 8.93 -15.04 -10.43
CA GLN A 371 10.06 -14.31 -10.99
C GLN A 371 10.43 -15.00 -12.31
N THR A 372 9.87 -14.55 -13.40
CA THR A 372 10.45 -14.83 -14.71
C THR A 372 11.79 -14.12 -14.69
N ILE A 373 12.87 -14.88 -14.82
CA ILE A 373 14.19 -14.33 -15.09
C ILE A 373 14.02 -13.56 -16.40
N GLU A 374 13.86 -12.25 -16.30
CA GLU A 374 13.79 -11.41 -17.50
C GLU A 374 15.20 -11.36 -18.10
N ALA A 375 15.34 -11.76 -19.37
CA ALA A 375 16.57 -11.57 -20.08
C ALA A 375 16.91 -10.07 -20.10
N LEU A 376 18.19 -9.72 -19.94
CA LEU A 376 18.67 -8.35 -20.05
C LEU A 376 18.23 -7.76 -21.39
N ARG A 377 17.51 -6.66 -21.36
CA ARG A 377 17.07 -5.92 -22.54
C ARG A 377 18.07 -4.81 -22.87
N LEU A 378 18.02 -4.31 -24.09
CA LEU A 378 18.86 -3.19 -24.51
C LEU A 378 18.66 -1.96 -23.61
N GLU A 379 17.43 -1.74 -23.12
CA GLU A 379 17.09 -0.67 -22.19
C GLU A 379 17.89 -0.72 -20.88
N ASP A 380 18.31 -1.91 -20.46
CA ASP A 380 19.10 -2.11 -19.23
C ASP A 380 20.55 -1.64 -19.42
N ILE A 381 21.02 -1.53 -20.66
CA ILE A 381 22.40 -1.18 -21.03
C ILE A 381 22.51 0.25 -21.57
N VAL A 382 21.39 0.94 -21.79
CA VAL A 382 21.36 2.31 -22.35
C VAL A 382 22.30 3.26 -21.61
N MET A 383 22.37 3.17 -20.29
CA MET A 383 23.27 4.01 -19.50
C MET A 383 24.74 3.76 -19.82
N ALA A 384 25.15 2.50 -19.94
CA ALA A 384 26.52 2.16 -20.31
C ALA A 384 26.85 2.67 -21.72
N ALA A 385 25.88 2.58 -22.67
CA ALA A 385 26.02 3.12 -23.99
C ALA A 385 26.14 4.66 -24.00
N MET A 386 25.37 5.37 -23.14
CA MET A 386 25.49 6.82 -23.00
C MET A 386 26.85 7.24 -22.45
N VAL A 387 27.37 6.55 -21.44
CA VAL A 387 28.71 6.83 -20.88
C VAL A 387 29.79 6.60 -21.94
N LEU A 388 29.69 5.51 -22.70
CA LEU A 388 30.64 5.20 -23.78
C LEU A 388 30.57 6.27 -24.88
N GLY A 389 29.37 6.63 -25.32
CA GLY A 389 29.16 7.68 -26.33
C GLY A 389 29.68 9.04 -25.90
N GLY A 390 29.42 9.42 -24.62
CA GLY A 390 29.94 10.64 -24.02
C GLY A 390 31.47 10.66 -23.95
N GLY A 391 32.09 9.52 -23.59
CA GLY A 391 33.54 9.37 -23.58
C GLY A 391 34.14 9.54 -24.98
N HIS A 392 33.54 8.94 -26.01
CA HIS A 392 33.99 9.10 -27.41
C HIS A 392 33.80 10.54 -27.89
N ALA A 393 32.72 11.21 -27.55
CA ALA A 393 32.52 12.61 -27.91
C ALA A 393 33.57 13.52 -27.27
N LEU A 394 33.90 13.33 -25.97
CA LEU A 394 34.98 14.06 -25.29
C LEU A 394 36.33 13.79 -25.93
N ALA A 395 36.68 12.53 -26.25
CA ALA A 395 37.91 12.17 -26.91
C ALA A 395 38.01 12.82 -28.30
N GLY A 396 36.90 12.88 -29.05
CA GLY A 396 36.84 13.59 -30.31
C GLY A 396 37.08 15.08 -30.19
N ILE A 397 36.52 15.74 -29.20
CA ILE A 397 36.76 17.15 -28.91
C ILE A 397 38.23 17.40 -28.59
N CYS A 398 38.84 16.59 -27.68
CA CYS A 398 40.24 16.69 -27.35
C CYS A 398 41.13 16.54 -28.59
N PHE A 399 40.85 15.54 -29.45
CA PHE A 399 41.59 15.32 -30.72
C PHE A 399 41.47 16.53 -31.65
N LEU A 400 40.28 17.13 -31.78
CA LEU A 400 40.12 18.33 -32.60
C LEU A 400 40.90 19.52 -32.04
N VAL A 401 40.92 19.70 -30.71
CA VAL A 401 41.70 20.77 -30.08
C VAL A 401 43.20 20.57 -30.33
N GLU A 402 43.71 19.32 -30.21
CA GLU A 402 45.13 19.01 -30.49
C GLU A 402 45.49 19.20 -31.96
N LEU A 403 44.53 19.02 -32.88
CA LEU A 403 44.77 19.19 -34.33
C LEU A 403 44.87 20.66 -34.74
N PHE A 404 44.21 21.57 -33.98
CA PHE A 404 44.19 23.01 -34.23
C PHE A 404 45.12 23.82 -33.32
N ALA A 405 45.77 23.18 -32.32
CA ALA A 405 46.77 23.77 -31.45
C ALA A 405 48.18 23.52 -32.00
#